data_6e8462fe1c4224307555a501023a6556
#
_entry.id   6e8462fe1c4224307555a501023a6556
#
_cell.length_a   1.000
_cell.length_b   1.000
_cell.length_c   1.000
_cell.angle_alpha   90.00
_cell.angle_beta   90.00
_cell.angle_gamma   90.00
#
_symmetry.space_group_name_H-M   'P 1'
#
loop_
_entity.id
_entity.type
_entity.pdbx_description
1 polymer ?
#
loop_
_entity_poly.entity_id
_entity_poly.type
_entity_poly.pdbx_seq_one_letter_code
_entity_poly.pdbx_strand_id
1 'polypeptide(L)'
;LVILDFDDTGEYKIDNKNILKSLEFLFSKKNIAGIFANQLGTYYDMWTLRDEKYCKNDFWAEVLQNICAKVYPIDKISNQILEEVKDDYIKKKTYSFNINQEPINVHSAFGGFGIYKMENVLNNNRFYEGTQTVDLKFKDNTTTKTKFQKCEHVNFNFGFIDQNCELYILPYLINRDLMDLTFSPEIALKLIIKN
;
A
#
# COMPACT_ATOMS: atom_id res chain seq x y z
N LEU A 1 -4.88 -19.22 -2.50
CA LEU A 1 -4.33 -18.65 -1.26
C LEU A 1 -5.20 -17.49 -0.81
N VAL A 2 -5.60 -17.48 0.44
CA VAL A 2 -6.24 -16.33 1.09
C VAL A 2 -5.28 -15.80 2.14
N ILE A 3 -5.06 -14.51 2.16
CA ILE A 3 -4.26 -13.80 3.16
C ILE A 3 -5.20 -12.81 3.87
N LEU A 4 -5.18 -12.84 5.19
CA LEU A 4 -5.93 -11.95 6.08
C LEU A 4 -4.96 -11.26 7.02
N ASP A 5 -5.15 -9.97 7.19
CA ASP A 5 -4.56 -9.21 8.26
C ASP A 5 -5.42 -9.36 9.53
N PHE A 6 -4.79 -9.63 10.66
CA PHE A 6 -5.50 -9.79 11.93
C PHE A 6 -5.49 -8.51 12.78
N ASP A 7 -4.80 -7.49 12.32
CA ASP A 7 -4.74 -6.19 12.98
C ASP A 7 -6.04 -5.42 12.73
N ASP A 8 -6.91 -5.32 13.73
CA ASP A 8 -8.17 -4.56 13.74
C ASP A 8 -9.21 -4.93 12.66
N THR A 9 -9.04 -6.07 11.97
CA THR A 9 -10.03 -6.53 10.97
C THR A 9 -11.20 -7.32 11.58
N GLY A 10 -11.17 -7.60 12.88
CA GLY A 10 -12.04 -8.60 13.52
C GLY A 10 -13.52 -8.23 13.65
N GLU A 11 -13.91 -6.98 13.43
CA GLU A 11 -15.29 -6.53 13.64
C GLU A 11 -16.14 -6.51 12.36
N TYR A 12 -15.51 -6.45 11.17
CA TYR A 12 -16.27 -6.38 9.92
C TYR A 12 -16.43 -7.74 9.27
N LYS A 13 -17.69 -8.19 9.19
CA LYS A 13 -18.02 -9.46 8.53
C LYS A 13 -18.10 -9.24 7.02
N ILE A 14 -17.13 -9.75 6.28
CA ILE A 14 -17.18 -9.76 4.80
C ILE A 14 -18.42 -10.54 4.33
N ASP A 15 -19.20 -9.93 3.42
CA ASP A 15 -20.39 -10.58 2.86
C ASP A 15 -19.99 -11.76 1.97
N ASN A 16 -20.53 -12.94 2.27
CA ASN A 16 -20.28 -14.16 1.52
C ASN A 16 -20.65 -14.03 0.03
N LYS A 17 -21.67 -13.24 -0.33
CA LYS A 17 -22.04 -12.99 -1.73
C LYS A 17 -20.94 -12.22 -2.45
N ASN A 18 -20.33 -11.26 -1.77
CA ASN A 18 -19.21 -10.50 -2.32
C ASN A 18 -17.97 -11.37 -2.48
N ILE A 19 -17.72 -12.33 -1.57
CA ILE A 19 -16.63 -13.30 -1.73
C ILE A 19 -16.88 -14.18 -2.97
N LEU A 20 -18.08 -14.73 -3.13
CA LEU A 20 -18.40 -15.57 -4.31
C LEU A 20 -18.25 -14.78 -5.62
N LYS A 21 -18.80 -13.57 -5.69
CA LYS A 21 -18.62 -12.66 -6.83
C LYS A 21 -17.14 -12.36 -7.11
N SER A 22 -16.36 -12.20 -6.07
CA SER A 22 -14.91 -11.94 -6.18
C SER A 22 -14.16 -13.15 -6.72
N LEU A 23 -14.54 -14.36 -6.33
CA LEU A 23 -13.97 -15.57 -6.90
C LEU A 23 -14.36 -15.75 -8.38
N GLU A 24 -15.62 -15.47 -8.75
CA GLU A 24 -16.05 -15.49 -10.14
C GLU A 24 -15.21 -14.51 -10.98
N PHE A 25 -14.96 -13.29 -10.47
CA PHE A 25 -14.09 -12.31 -11.14
C PHE A 25 -12.65 -12.82 -11.24
N LEU A 26 -12.07 -13.35 -10.14
CA LEU A 26 -10.70 -13.86 -10.11
C LEU A 26 -10.50 -14.96 -11.17
N PHE A 27 -11.49 -15.84 -11.35
CA PHE A 27 -11.40 -16.95 -12.31
C PHE A 27 -11.94 -16.63 -13.71
N SER A 28 -12.46 -15.42 -13.93
CA SER A 28 -13.01 -15.00 -15.24
C SER A 28 -11.95 -14.92 -16.34
N LYS A 29 -10.69 -14.63 -15.99
CA LYS A 29 -9.55 -14.56 -16.91
C LYS A 29 -8.35 -15.29 -16.34
N LYS A 30 -7.57 -15.92 -17.23
CA LYS A 30 -6.38 -16.68 -16.82
C LYS A 30 -5.31 -15.80 -16.20
N ASN A 31 -5.12 -14.59 -16.73
CA ASN A 31 -4.07 -13.66 -16.33
C ASN A 31 -4.36 -12.85 -15.05
N ILE A 32 -5.56 -12.94 -14.45
CA ILE A 32 -5.80 -12.35 -13.13
C ILE A 32 -5.16 -13.28 -12.07
N ALA A 33 -4.16 -12.79 -11.34
CA ALA A 33 -3.46 -13.56 -10.32
C ALA A 33 -3.97 -13.32 -8.91
N GLY A 34 -4.48 -12.11 -8.62
CA GLY A 34 -4.92 -11.74 -7.27
C GLY A 34 -5.95 -10.64 -7.25
N ILE A 35 -6.74 -10.63 -6.17
CA ILE A 35 -7.77 -9.63 -5.88
C ILE A 35 -7.67 -9.20 -4.42
N PHE A 36 -8.00 -7.94 -4.18
CA PHE A 36 -7.86 -7.30 -2.87
C PHE A 36 -9.14 -6.61 -2.45
N ALA A 37 -9.32 -6.50 -1.13
CA ALA A 37 -10.45 -5.79 -0.55
C ALA A 37 -10.31 -4.27 -0.68
N ASN A 38 -11.47 -3.62 -0.53
CA ASN A 38 -11.63 -2.19 -0.36
C ASN A 38 -12.19 -1.91 1.05
N GLN A 39 -12.16 -0.64 1.46
CA GLN A 39 -12.76 -0.15 2.69
C GLN A 39 -13.84 0.88 2.37
N LEU A 40 -14.83 1.03 3.25
CA LEU A 40 -15.74 2.16 3.18
C LEU A 40 -14.99 3.44 3.55
N GLY A 41 -15.22 4.51 2.79
CA GLY A 41 -14.51 5.78 2.98
C GLY A 41 -13.14 5.79 2.35
N THR A 42 -12.11 6.10 3.13
CA THR A 42 -10.74 6.20 2.61
C THR A 42 -10.04 4.85 2.56
N TYR A 43 -9.40 4.54 1.44
CA TYR A 43 -8.54 3.36 1.33
C TYR A 43 -7.33 3.52 2.25
N TYR A 44 -7.25 2.68 3.28
CA TYR A 44 -6.27 2.88 4.35
C TYR A 44 -4.87 2.38 4.01
N ASP A 45 -4.76 1.33 3.17
CA ASP A 45 -3.50 0.61 2.96
C ASP A 45 -2.65 1.26 1.84
N MET A 46 -2.33 2.54 2.05
CA MET A 46 -1.48 3.31 1.14
C MET A 46 -0.04 2.77 1.10
N TRP A 47 0.37 2.02 2.13
CA TRP A 47 1.71 1.47 2.19
C TRP A 47 1.92 0.36 1.16
N THR A 48 0.89 -0.44 0.90
CA THR A 48 0.93 -1.52 -0.10
C THR A 48 0.54 -1.06 -1.49
N LEU A 49 -0.27 0.00 -1.60
CA LEU A 49 -0.82 0.45 -2.87
C LEU A 49 0.30 0.91 -3.83
N ARG A 50 0.34 0.32 -5.02
CA ARG A 50 1.17 0.76 -6.15
C ARG A 50 0.34 0.74 -7.43
N ASP A 51 0.26 1.91 -8.05
CA ASP A 51 -0.48 2.12 -9.29
C ASP A 51 0.00 3.42 -9.94
N GLU A 52 0.00 3.48 -11.27
CA GLU A 52 0.47 4.67 -12.01
C GLU A 52 -0.37 5.92 -11.74
N LYS A 53 -1.65 5.76 -11.42
CA LYS A 53 -2.59 6.86 -11.20
C LYS A 53 -2.60 7.33 -9.75
N TYR A 54 -2.60 6.39 -8.80
CA TYR A 54 -2.85 6.68 -7.39
C TYR A 54 -1.56 6.78 -6.58
N CYS A 55 -0.70 5.77 -6.64
CA CYS A 55 0.49 5.69 -5.81
C CYS A 55 1.64 4.98 -6.55
N LYS A 56 2.40 5.73 -7.34
CA LYS A 56 3.49 5.19 -8.16
C LYS A 56 4.68 4.71 -7.32
N ASN A 57 5.01 5.44 -6.28
CA ASN A 57 6.16 5.18 -5.42
C ASN A 57 5.73 4.71 -4.03
N ASP A 58 6.69 4.38 -3.19
CA ASP A 58 6.42 4.09 -1.79
C ASP A 58 5.91 5.35 -1.07
N PHE A 59 4.70 5.26 -0.52
CA PHE A 59 4.02 6.38 0.14
C PHE A 59 4.87 6.98 1.28
N TRP A 60 5.40 6.13 2.16
CA TRP A 60 6.18 6.60 3.30
C TRP A 60 7.57 7.10 2.92
N ALA A 61 8.18 6.51 1.88
CA ALA A 61 9.43 7.04 1.33
C ALA A 61 9.24 8.44 0.73
N GLU A 62 8.10 8.69 0.06
CA GLU A 62 7.76 10.03 -0.43
C GLU A 62 7.49 11.01 0.72
N VAL A 63 6.77 10.60 1.76
CA VAL A 63 6.56 11.42 2.96
C VAL A 63 7.92 11.79 3.58
N LEU A 64 8.79 10.81 3.79
CA LEU A 64 10.13 11.05 4.34
C LEU A 64 10.96 11.98 3.45
N GLN A 65 10.92 11.79 2.13
CA GLN A 65 11.61 12.67 1.19
C GLN A 65 11.10 14.12 1.28
N ASN A 66 9.79 14.32 1.44
CA ASN A 66 9.22 15.67 1.63
C ASN A 66 9.64 16.30 2.95
N ILE A 67 9.81 15.53 4.01
CA ILE A 67 10.36 15.98 5.29
C ILE A 67 11.83 16.41 5.09
N CYS A 68 12.66 15.53 4.51
CA CYS A 68 14.09 15.79 4.30
C CYS A 68 14.33 17.00 3.41
N ALA A 69 13.48 17.25 2.41
CA ALA A 69 13.57 18.43 1.56
C ALA A 69 13.35 19.77 2.31
N LYS A 70 12.74 19.72 3.49
CA LYS A 70 12.51 20.91 4.34
C LYS A 70 13.61 21.14 5.36
N VAL A 71 14.34 20.10 5.77
CA VAL A 71 15.35 20.16 6.84
C VAL A 71 16.64 19.46 6.49
N TYR A 72 17.70 19.84 7.22
CA TYR A 72 18.98 19.14 7.33
C TYR A 72 19.71 19.63 8.59
N PRO A 73 20.32 18.77 9.38
CA PRO A 73 20.24 17.29 9.36
C PRO A 73 18.91 16.76 9.94
N ILE A 74 18.71 15.43 9.91
CA ILE A 74 17.44 14.77 10.33
C ILE A 74 17.05 15.09 11.78
N ASP A 75 18.02 15.31 12.66
CA ASP A 75 17.79 15.68 14.07
C ASP A 75 17.13 17.06 14.25
N LYS A 76 17.08 17.86 13.19
CA LYS A 76 16.36 19.15 13.14
C LYS A 76 14.87 19.04 12.79
N ILE A 77 14.35 17.84 12.63
CA ILE A 77 12.92 17.62 12.37
C ILE A 77 12.13 17.99 13.62
N SER A 78 11.25 18.97 13.48
CA SER A 78 10.32 19.40 14.53
C SER A 78 8.89 18.86 14.27
N ASN A 79 8.08 18.83 15.32
CA ASN A 79 6.66 18.47 15.20
C ASN A 79 5.92 19.39 14.20
N GLN A 80 6.28 20.66 14.14
CA GLN A 80 5.69 21.60 13.18
C GLN A 80 5.93 21.16 11.74
N ILE A 81 7.16 20.74 11.40
CA ILE A 81 7.50 20.26 10.05
C ILE A 81 6.74 18.97 9.74
N LEU A 82 6.61 18.08 10.73
CA LEU A 82 5.84 16.84 10.58
C LEU A 82 4.37 17.13 10.28
N GLU A 83 3.75 18.05 11.01
CA GLU A 83 2.36 18.44 10.80
C GLU A 83 2.14 19.15 9.45
N GLU A 84 3.04 20.04 9.03
CA GLU A 84 2.97 20.67 7.71
C GLU A 84 3.04 19.64 6.57
N VAL A 85 3.91 18.64 6.69
CA VAL A 85 4.00 17.55 5.70
C VAL A 85 2.74 16.71 5.70
N LYS A 86 2.22 16.37 6.90
CA LYS A 86 0.97 15.61 7.07
C LYS A 86 -0.19 16.28 6.36
N ASP A 87 -0.40 17.56 6.62
CA ASP A 87 -1.55 18.27 6.07
C ASP A 87 -1.49 18.42 4.56
N ASP A 88 -0.30 18.72 4.02
CA ASP A 88 -0.13 18.96 2.59
C ASP A 88 -0.08 17.67 1.77
N TYR A 89 0.58 16.64 2.28
CA TYR A 89 0.90 15.44 1.51
C TYR A 89 -0.15 14.35 1.68
N ILE A 90 -0.53 14.02 2.91
CA ILE A 90 -1.44 12.91 3.19
C ILE A 90 -2.82 13.19 2.60
N LYS A 91 -3.37 14.40 2.81
CA LYS A 91 -4.68 14.79 2.26
C LYS A 91 -4.76 14.70 0.74
N LYS A 92 -3.64 14.97 0.04
CA LYS A 92 -3.56 14.90 -1.42
C LYS A 92 -3.42 13.48 -1.95
N LYS A 93 -3.02 12.54 -1.11
CA LYS A 93 -2.70 11.14 -1.48
C LYS A 93 -3.67 10.12 -0.86
N THR A 94 -4.70 10.56 -0.16
CA THR A 94 -5.75 9.66 0.31
C THR A 94 -6.81 9.47 -0.78
N TYR A 95 -7.16 8.23 -1.04
CA TYR A 95 -8.12 7.85 -2.09
C TYR A 95 -9.31 7.13 -1.49
N SER A 96 -10.46 7.32 -2.09
CA SER A 96 -11.68 6.58 -1.78
C SER A 96 -12.16 5.89 -3.04
N PHE A 97 -12.47 4.61 -2.93
CA PHE A 97 -12.96 3.82 -4.04
C PHE A 97 -14.46 3.56 -3.87
N ASN A 98 -15.27 4.08 -4.78
CA ASN A 98 -16.71 3.90 -4.72
C ASN A 98 -17.06 2.43 -4.96
N ILE A 99 -17.90 1.86 -4.08
CA ILE A 99 -18.31 0.45 -4.13
C ILE A 99 -18.95 0.01 -5.46
N ASN A 100 -19.50 0.96 -6.22
CA ASN A 100 -20.16 0.73 -7.51
C ASN A 100 -19.26 0.92 -8.72
N GLN A 101 -18.00 1.29 -8.53
CA GLN A 101 -17.08 1.44 -9.67
C GLN A 101 -16.54 0.09 -10.14
N GLU A 102 -15.97 0.07 -11.36
CA GLU A 102 -15.33 -1.10 -11.92
C GLU A 102 -14.09 -1.53 -11.10
N PRO A 103 -13.71 -2.81 -11.16
CA PRO A 103 -12.48 -3.30 -10.59
C PRO A 103 -11.27 -2.47 -11.00
N ILE A 104 -10.40 -2.14 -10.03
CA ILE A 104 -9.25 -1.26 -10.22
C ILE A 104 -8.02 -2.12 -10.43
N ASN A 105 -7.43 -2.07 -11.62
CA ASN A 105 -6.16 -2.72 -11.89
C ASN A 105 -5.04 -1.98 -11.16
N VAL A 106 -4.19 -2.71 -10.47
CA VAL A 106 -3.07 -2.18 -9.65
C VAL A 106 -1.82 -3.03 -9.81
N HIS A 107 -0.66 -2.46 -9.54
CA HIS A 107 0.59 -3.23 -9.46
C HIS A 107 0.76 -3.91 -8.09
N SER A 108 0.22 -3.31 -7.05
CA SER A 108 0.19 -3.88 -5.70
C SER A 108 -0.95 -3.26 -4.90
N ALA A 109 -1.60 -4.08 -4.10
CA ALA A 109 -2.52 -3.68 -3.04
C ALA A 109 -2.64 -4.84 -2.04
N PHE A 110 -3.32 -4.61 -0.92
CA PHE A 110 -3.69 -5.67 0.00
C PHE A 110 -5.01 -5.33 0.72
N GLY A 111 -5.06 -4.18 1.38
CA GLY A 111 -6.27 -3.70 2.06
C GLY A 111 -6.71 -4.59 3.22
N GLY A 112 -5.82 -5.38 3.81
CA GLY A 112 -6.11 -6.32 4.90
C GLY A 112 -6.76 -7.64 4.50
N PHE A 113 -7.12 -7.83 3.21
CA PHE A 113 -7.66 -9.09 2.69
C PHE A 113 -7.32 -9.25 1.22
N GLY A 114 -6.67 -10.37 0.87
CA GLY A 114 -6.31 -10.72 -0.48
C GLY A 114 -6.56 -12.18 -0.81
N ILE A 115 -6.99 -12.45 -2.04
CA ILE A 115 -7.14 -13.81 -2.60
C ILE A 115 -6.29 -13.93 -3.84
N TYR A 116 -5.44 -14.96 -3.89
CA TYR A 116 -4.55 -15.23 -5.00
C TYR A 116 -4.79 -16.60 -5.61
N LYS A 117 -4.62 -16.74 -6.93
CA LYS A 117 -4.55 -18.05 -7.57
C LYS A 117 -3.29 -18.77 -7.14
N MET A 118 -3.44 -19.99 -6.65
CA MET A 118 -2.31 -20.75 -6.11
C MET A 118 -1.26 -21.08 -7.18
N GLU A 119 -1.67 -21.31 -8.42
CA GLU A 119 -0.76 -21.56 -9.54
C GLU A 119 0.22 -20.40 -9.79
N ASN A 120 -0.27 -19.15 -9.67
CA ASN A 120 0.57 -17.96 -9.80
C ASN A 120 1.49 -17.78 -8.60
N VAL A 121 1.01 -18.10 -7.39
CA VAL A 121 1.82 -18.05 -6.16
C VAL A 121 3.00 -19.02 -6.24
N LEU A 122 2.76 -20.26 -6.68
CA LEU A 122 3.80 -21.29 -6.80
C LEU A 122 4.86 -20.93 -7.85
N ASN A 123 4.51 -20.15 -8.85
CA ASN A 123 5.43 -19.68 -9.90
C ASN A 123 6.03 -18.31 -9.59
N ASN A 124 5.68 -17.70 -8.44
CA ASN A 124 6.22 -16.40 -8.06
C ASN A 124 7.67 -16.54 -7.59
N ASN A 125 8.58 -15.84 -8.25
CA ASN A 125 10.01 -15.83 -7.93
C ASN A 125 10.41 -14.71 -6.97
N ARG A 126 9.48 -13.84 -6.57
CA ARG A 126 9.71 -12.80 -5.57
C ARG A 126 9.13 -13.21 -4.22
N PHE A 127 9.87 -12.89 -3.17
CA PHE A 127 9.53 -13.21 -1.79
C PHE A 127 8.98 -11.97 -1.06
N TYR A 128 8.44 -12.19 0.11
CA TYR A 128 8.17 -11.13 1.07
C TYR A 128 9.49 -10.48 1.49
N GLU A 129 9.69 -9.24 1.08
CA GLU A 129 10.90 -8.47 1.40
C GLU A 129 10.50 -7.09 1.91
N GLY A 130 10.71 -6.87 3.21
CA GLY A 130 10.28 -5.67 3.93
C GLY A 130 11.31 -4.54 3.95
N THR A 131 12.35 -4.55 3.08
CA THR A 131 13.39 -3.51 3.07
C THR A 131 13.72 -3.02 1.68
N GLN A 132 14.10 -1.76 1.57
CA GLN A 132 14.63 -1.14 0.36
C GLN A 132 15.69 -0.09 0.73
N THR A 133 16.52 0.27 -0.22
CA THR A 133 17.42 1.43 -0.10
C THR A 133 16.80 2.61 -0.83
N VAL A 134 16.72 3.75 -0.15
CA VAL A 134 16.22 5.01 -0.71
C VAL A 134 17.30 6.07 -0.64
N ASP A 135 17.35 6.93 -1.66
CA ASP A 135 18.19 8.11 -1.69
C ASP A 135 17.37 9.31 -1.20
N LEU A 136 17.71 9.83 -0.03
CA LEU A 136 17.05 10.99 0.57
C LEU A 136 17.83 12.24 0.23
N LYS A 137 17.18 13.19 -0.43
CA LYS A 137 17.75 14.51 -0.74
C LYS A 137 17.29 15.52 0.29
N PHE A 138 18.23 16.19 0.93
CA PHE A 138 17.99 17.20 1.96
C PHE A 138 17.88 18.62 1.39
N LYS A 139 17.44 19.55 2.24
CA LYS A 139 17.26 20.97 1.90
C LYS A 139 18.53 21.62 1.38
N ASP A 140 19.70 21.22 1.85
CA ASP A 140 21.02 21.71 1.43
C ASP A 140 21.55 21.04 0.14
N ASN A 141 20.71 20.23 -0.53
CA ASN A 141 21.03 19.41 -1.70
C ASN A 141 21.99 18.24 -1.45
N THR A 142 22.37 17.96 -0.23
CA THR A 142 23.07 16.71 0.09
C THR A 142 22.15 15.51 -0.11
N THR A 143 22.73 14.34 -0.40
CA THR A 143 21.98 13.09 -0.59
C THR A 143 22.59 12.02 0.30
N THR A 144 21.74 11.28 0.98
CA THR A 144 22.14 10.14 1.82
C THR A 144 21.35 8.90 1.44
N LYS A 145 22.08 7.79 1.22
CA LYS A 145 21.45 6.47 1.09
C LYS A 145 21.08 5.93 2.45
N THR A 146 19.85 5.51 2.59
CA THR A 146 19.39 4.91 3.84
C THR A 146 18.58 3.65 3.58
N LYS A 147 18.65 2.68 4.49
CA LYS A 147 17.74 1.53 4.48
C LYS A 147 16.39 1.99 5.01
N PHE A 148 15.36 1.57 4.35
CA PHE A 148 13.99 1.95 4.63
C PHE A 148 13.09 0.72 4.62
N GLN A 149 12.17 0.63 5.57
CA GLN A 149 11.15 -0.42 5.55
C GLN A 149 10.14 -0.13 4.45
N LYS A 150 9.87 -1.13 3.62
CA LYS A 150 8.77 -1.13 2.65
C LYS A 150 7.76 -2.20 3.03
N CYS A 151 6.54 -2.09 2.54
CA CYS A 151 5.58 -3.16 2.68
C CYS A 151 6.04 -4.40 1.91
N GLU A 152 6.12 -5.52 2.60
CA GLU A 152 6.57 -6.80 2.05
C GLU A 152 5.65 -7.33 0.95
N HIS A 153 4.35 -7.01 1.01
CA HIS A 153 3.39 -7.34 -0.04
C HIS A 153 3.76 -6.73 -1.39
N VAL A 154 4.39 -5.56 -1.40
CA VAL A 154 4.78 -4.88 -2.65
C VAL A 154 5.71 -5.75 -3.48
N ASN A 155 6.79 -6.27 -2.87
CA ASN A 155 7.73 -7.11 -3.61
C ASN A 155 7.06 -8.40 -4.10
N PHE A 156 6.28 -9.03 -3.25
CA PHE A 156 5.52 -10.24 -3.59
C PHE A 156 4.55 -10.00 -4.74
N ASN A 157 3.79 -8.91 -4.71
CA ASN A 157 2.82 -8.56 -5.74
C ASN A 157 3.49 -8.24 -7.09
N PHE A 158 4.63 -7.58 -7.09
CA PHE A 158 5.38 -7.33 -8.32
C PHE A 158 5.85 -8.62 -9.02
N GLY A 159 6.01 -9.72 -8.28
CA GLY A 159 6.31 -11.03 -8.90
C GLY A 159 5.19 -11.54 -9.82
N PHE A 160 3.93 -11.15 -9.59
CA PHE A 160 2.84 -11.45 -10.52
C PHE A 160 2.88 -10.53 -11.74
N ILE A 161 3.25 -9.27 -11.57
CA ILE A 161 3.44 -8.34 -12.68
C ILE A 161 4.57 -8.83 -13.61
N ASP A 162 5.67 -9.34 -13.07
CA ASP A 162 6.75 -9.95 -13.83
C ASP A 162 6.29 -11.17 -14.66
N GLN A 163 5.25 -11.86 -14.21
CA GLN A 163 4.60 -12.95 -14.93
C GLN A 163 3.54 -12.47 -15.95
N ASN A 164 3.43 -11.17 -16.22
CA ASN A 164 2.38 -10.55 -17.03
C ASN A 164 0.96 -10.85 -16.51
N CYS A 165 0.82 -10.99 -15.19
CA CYS A 165 -0.46 -11.14 -14.53
C CYS A 165 -1.02 -9.79 -14.07
N GLU A 166 -2.32 -9.77 -13.83
CA GLU A 166 -3.08 -8.61 -13.38
C GLU A 166 -3.50 -8.80 -11.92
N LEU A 167 -3.50 -7.71 -11.18
CA LEU A 167 -3.97 -7.64 -9.80
C LEU A 167 -5.05 -6.56 -9.70
N TYR A 168 -6.07 -6.78 -8.86
CA TYR A 168 -7.22 -5.87 -8.78
C TYR A 168 -7.66 -5.60 -7.35
N ILE A 169 -7.96 -4.33 -7.05
CA ILE A 169 -8.84 -3.98 -5.94
C ILE A 169 -10.27 -4.15 -6.43
N LEU A 170 -11.11 -4.89 -5.68
CA LEU A 170 -12.52 -5.03 -5.97
C LEU A 170 -13.33 -4.08 -5.08
N PRO A 171 -13.88 -2.98 -5.63
CA PRO A 171 -14.51 -1.93 -4.84
C PRO A 171 -15.68 -2.39 -3.97
N TYR A 172 -16.39 -3.44 -4.39
CA TYR A 172 -17.51 -4.03 -3.65
C TYR A 172 -17.08 -5.04 -2.57
N LEU A 173 -15.83 -5.49 -2.56
CA LEU A 173 -15.30 -6.41 -1.58
C LEU A 173 -14.85 -5.63 -0.35
N ILE A 174 -15.76 -5.30 0.53
CA ILE A 174 -15.51 -4.49 1.71
C ILE A 174 -15.12 -5.39 2.88
N ASN A 175 -13.98 -5.10 3.51
CA ASN A 175 -13.50 -5.80 4.71
C ASN A 175 -13.41 -4.91 5.96
N ARG A 176 -13.60 -3.61 5.81
CA ARG A 176 -13.60 -2.64 6.94
C ARG A 176 -14.62 -1.53 6.72
N ASP A 177 -15.17 -1.03 7.81
CA ASP A 177 -16.01 0.16 7.85
C ASP A 177 -15.14 1.43 7.80
N LEU A 178 -15.77 2.60 7.82
CA LEU A 178 -15.11 3.90 7.85
C LEU A 178 -14.00 3.94 8.93
N MET A 179 -12.77 4.08 8.49
CA MET A 179 -11.65 4.35 9.39
C MET A 179 -11.24 5.81 9.30
N ASP A 180 -11.12 6.45 10.45
CA ASP A 180 -10.35 7.68 10.56
C ASP A 180 -8.87 7.34 10.41
N LEU A 181 -8.31 7.71 9.25
CA LEU A 181 -6.89 7.54 9.01
C LEU A 181 -6.11 8.58 9.83
N THR A 182 -5.70 8.19 11.02
CA THR A 182 -4.72 8.95 11.80
C THR A 182 -3.31 8.63 11.30
N PHE A 183 -2.92 9.24 10.20
CA PHE A 183 -1.52 9.15 9.76
C PHE A 183 -0.64 10.02 10.64
N SER A 184 0.39 9.42 11.20
CA SER A 184 1.46 10.16 11.85
C SER A 184 2.72 10.14 10.97
N PRO A 185 3.23 11.31 10.53
CA PRO A 185 4.51 11.38 9.82
C PRO A 185 5.68 10.80 10.61
N GLU A 186 5.55 10.70 11.93
CA GLU A 186 6.54 10.04 12.81
C GLU A 186 6.72 8.55 12.45
N ILE A 187 5.70 7.91 11.86
CA ILE A 187 5.80 6.54 11.38
C ILE A 187 6.87 6.45 10.31
N ALA A 188 6.94 7.40 9.37
CA ALA A 188 7.94 7.40 8.32
C ALA A 188 9.38 7.43 8.89
N LEU A 189 9.60 8.16 9.97
CA LEU A 189 10.91 8.21 10.65
C LEU A 189 11.24 6.90 11.37
N LYS A 190 10.25 6.22 11.93
CA LYS A 190 10.42 4.92 12.57
C LYS A 190 10.75 3.80 11.57
N LEU A 191 10.36 3.97 10.30
CA LEU A 191 10.63 3.01 9.24
C LEU A 191 12.10 3.01 8.77
N ILE A 192 12.89 4.02 9.14
CA ILE A 192 14.33 4.04 8.88
C ILE A 192 14.98 2.96 9.75
N ILE A 193 15.61 1.99 9.10
CA ILE A 193 16.34 0.94 9.79
C ILE A 193 17.64 1.55 10.32
N LYS A 194 17.73 1.65 11.66
CA LYS A 194 18.97 2.05 12.33
C LYS A 194 20.00 0.95 12.08
N ASN A 195 21.11 1.32 11.46
CA ASN A 195 22.28 0.46 11.30
C ASN A 195 23.01 0.27 12.62
#